data_1adfaabd6e48ccbac99c5fa27cf0b64e
#
_entry.id   1adfaabd6e48ccbac99c5fa27cf0b64e
#
_cell.length_a   1.000
_cell.length_b   1.000
_cell.length_c   1.000
_cell.angle_alpha   90.00
_cell.angle_beta   90.00
_cell.angle_gamma   90.00
#
_symmetry.space_group_name_H-M   'P 1'
#
loop_
_entity.id
_entity.type
_entity.pdbx_description
1 polymer ?
#
loop_
_entity_poly.entity_id
_entity_poly.type
_entity_poly.pdbx_seq_one_letter_code
_entity_poly.pdbx_strand_id
1 'polypeptide(L)'
;MIIDGKKIATEILAKTRMRISTLGRTPVVLAITVAPNAATESYLKIKSARAHEAGMILAVARYPDSVTEEELIARIDSATEDAIIVQLPLPAALDAKRVLDAIPLKQDADVLGKLARDAFASGDANTCMPPVVGAVAHILTSASVDPRGMRAVVVGEGWLVGNPVASWLRARGATVTVANQESESMLPEMLADADVVVSGAGHARLITNDMVKEGAILIDAGTSESGGQLVGDMDPRCAEVASVFTPVPGGVGPIAVACLFANVAWLVLLKPSGVY
;
A
#
# COMPACT_ATOMS: atom_id res chain seq x y z
N MET A 1 -5.69 5.24 20.92
CA MET A 1 -4.97 3.92 20.70
C MET A 1 -3.88 4.11 19.67
N ILE A 2 -2.64 3.74 19.97
CA ILE A 2 -1.54 3.73 18.99
C ILE A 2 -1.51 2.37 18.32
N ILE A 3 -1.48 2.35 16.99
CA ILE A 3 -1.45 1.12 16.19
C ILE A 3 -0.03 0.56 16.16
N ASP A 4 0.12 -0.69 16.58
CA ASP A 4 1.33 -1.49 16.33
C ASP A 4 1.20 -2.23 14.99
N GLY A 5 1.64 -1.56 13.92
CA GLY A 5 1.57 -2.13 12.58
C GLY A 5 2.46 -3.34 12.38
N LYS A 6 3.55 -3.48 13.15
CA LYS A 6 4.41 -4.67 13.09
C LYS A 6 3.69 -5.90 13.63
N LYS A 7 2.93 -5.76 14.73
CA LYS A 7 2.13 -6.84 15.31
C LYS A 7 1.07 -7.32 14.32
N ILE A 8 0.29 -6.39 13.74
CA ILE A 8 -0.73 -6.70 12.75
C ILE A 8 -0.11 -7.40 11.52
N ALA A 9 1.02 -6.89 11.03
CA ALA A 9 1.75 -7.48 9.90
C ALA A 9 2.19 -8.93 10.20
N THR A 10 2.70 -9.20 11.40
CA THR A 10 3.10 -10.54 11.82
C THR A 10 1.92 -11.52 11.78
N GLU A 11 0.75 -11.10 12.24
CA GLU A 11 -0.46 -11.94 12.22
C GLU A 11 -0.92 -12.23 10.77
N ILE A 12 -0.86 -11.22 9.87
CA ILE A 12 -1.19 -11.39 8.45
C ILE A 12 -0.22 -12.37 7.80
N LEU A 13 1.09 -12.20 8.00
CA LEU A 13 2.12 -13.06 7.42
C LEU A 13 2.02 -14.50 7.92
N ALA A 14 1.74 -14.71 9.21
CA ALA A 14 1.53 -16.04 9.76
C ALA A 14 0.32 -16.76 9.12
N LYS A 15 -0.81 -16.06 8.97
CA LYS A 15 -1.99 -16.59 8.25
C LYS A 15 -1.68 -16.87 6.79
N THR A 16 -0.92 -15.99 6.13
CA THR A 16 -0.48 -16.15 4.73
C THR A 16 0.37 -17.40 4.58
N ARG A 17 1.36 -17.60 5.47
CA ARG A 17 2.22 -18.79 5.48
C ARG A 17 1.44 -20.09 5.63
N MET A 18 0.46 -20.13 6.54
CA MET A 18 -0.41 -21.30 6.71
C MET A 18 -1.19 -21.62 5.43
N ARG A 19 -1.70 -20.61 4.73
CA ARG A 19 -2.41 -20.82 3.44
C ARG A 19 -1.48 -21.35 2.36
N ILE A 20 -0.28 -20.80 2.25
CA ILE A 20 0.71 -21.20 1.24
C ILE A 20 1.25 -22.62 1.50
N SER A 21 1.38 -23.05 2.77
CA SER A 21 1.90 -24.37 3.09
C SER A 21 1.09 -25.53 2.46
N THR A 22 -0.14 -25.25 2.00
CA THR A 22 -0.98 -26.24 1.30
C THR A 22 -0.63 -26.42 -0.18
N LEU A 23 0.22 -25.56 -0.77
CA LEU A 23 0.52 -25.56 -2.20
C LEU A 23 1.49 -26.64 -2.65
N GLY A 24 2.26 -27.26 -1.74
CA GLY A 24 3.32 -28.22 -2.06
C GLY A 24 4.54 -27.61 -2.79
N ARG A 25 4.59 -26.30 -2.99
CA ARG A 25 5.71 -25.56 -3.59
C ARG A 25 5.85 -24.17 -2.97
N THR A 26 7.01 -23.55 -3.12
CA THR A 26 7.27 -22.20 -2.66
C THR A 26 6.95 -21.19 -3.78
N PRO A 27 6.02 -20.26 -3.61
CA PRO A 27 5.76 -19.20 -4.57
C PRO A 27 6.97 -18.27 -4.74
N VAL A 28 7.15 -17.80 -5.96
CA VAL A 28 8.22 -16.86 -6.33
C VAL A 28 7.60 -15.53 -6.77
N VAL A 29 8.06 -14.44 -6.18
CA VAL A 29 7.65 -13.08 -6.52
C VAL A 29 8.80 -12.38 -7.23
N LEU A 30 8.58 -11.89 -8.43
CA LEU A 30 9.53 -11.04 -9.14
C LEU A 30 9.42 -9.60 -8.61
N ALA A 31 10.52 -9.04 -8.14
CA ALA A 31 10.63 -7.61 -7.86
C ALA A 31 11.58 -6.96 -8.87
N ILE A 32 11.06 -6.06 -9.69
CA ILE A 32 11.82 -5.27 -10.67
C ILE A 32 12.21 -3.94 -10.02
N THR A 33 13.48 -3.55 -10.12
CA THR A 33 13.98 -2.26 -9.64
C THR A 33 14.97 -1.66 -10.64
N VAL A 34 14.93 -0.34 -10.81
CA VAL A 34 15.82 0.39 -11.72
C VAL A 34 16.63 1.39 -10.92
N ALA A 35 17.96 1.39 -11.12
CA ALA A 35 18.91 2.28 -10.46
C ALA A 35 18.65 2.45 -8.95
N PRO A 36 18.53 1.35 -8.16
CA PRO A 36 18.12 1.43 -6.76
C PRO A 36 19.15 2.21 -5.93
N ASN A 37 18.68 3.19 -5.18
CA ASN A 37 19.48 3.87 -4.16
C ASN A 37 19.50 3.08 -2.84
N ALA A 38 20.22 3.57 -1.83
CA ALA A 38 20.35 2.91 -0.52
C ALA A 38 19.00 2.70 0.19
N ALA A 39 18.09 3.66 0.06
CA ALA A 39 16.74 3.55 0.63
C ALA A 39 15.93 2.45 -0.07
N THR A 40 15.93 2.42 -1.40
CA THR A 40 15.30 1.36 -2.20
C THR A 40 15.84 -0.04 -1.84
N GLU A 41 17.15 -0.19 -1.73
CA GLU A 41 17.76 -1.46 -1.32
C GLU A 41 17.34 -1.87 0.11
N SER A 42 17.20 -0.91 1.02
CA SER A 42 16.69 -1.18 2.36
C SER A 42 15.24 -1.68 2.33
N TYR A 43 14.37 -1.07 1.51
CA TYR A 43 13.00 -1.53 1.32
C TYR A 43 12.92 -2.92 0.70
N LEU A 44 13.77 -3.22 -0.28
CA LEU A 44 13.84 -4.55 -0.89
C LEU A 44 14.30 -5.63 0.10
N LYS A 45 15.25 -5.30 1.00
CA LYS A 45 15.64 -6.20 2.10
C LYS A 45 14.48 -6.49 3.04
N ILE A 46 13.72 -5.46 3.42
CA ILE A 46 12.51 -5.63 4.25
C ILE A 46 11.48 -6.50 3.52
N LYS A 47 11.17 -6.23 2.26
CA LYS A 47 10.25 -7.05 1.45
C LYS A 47 10.73 -8.49 1.35
N SER A 48 12.04 -8.74 1.14
CA SER A 48 12.60 -10.08 1.09
C SER A 48 12.43 -10.84 2.40
N ALA A 49 12.69 -10.19 3.54
CA ALA A 49 12.46 -10.79 4.85
C ALA A 49 10.98 -11.14 5.07
N ARG A 50 10.06 -10.24 4.71
CA ARG A 50 8.61 -10.49 4.84
C ARG A 50 8.11 -11.58 3.88
N ALA A 51 8.65 -11.65 2.65
CA ALA A 51 8.38 -12.76 1.73
C ALA A 51 8.77 -14.10 2.36
N HIS A 52 9.96 -14.18 2.92
CA HIS A 52 10.43 -15.40 3.59
C HIS A 52 9.55 -15.77 4.81
N GLU A 53 9.14 -14.80 5.62
CA GLU A 53 8.20 -15.03 6.72
C GLU A 53 6.85 -15.57 6.22
N ALA A 54 6.37 -15.07 5.07
CA ALA A 54 5.17 -15.56 4.41
C ALA A 54 5.34 -16.93 3.73
N GLY A 55 6.55 -17.50 3.68
CA GLY A 55 6.84 -18.75 3.00
C GLY A 55 7.04 -18.62 1.49
N MET A 56 7.51 -17.45 1.02
CA MET A 56 7.74 -17.11 -0.39
C MET A 56 9.19 -16.71 -0.64
N ILE A 57 9.57 -16.70 -1.92
CA ILE A 57 10.88 -16.18 -2.38
C ILE A 57 10.63 -14.85 -3.12
N LEU A 58 11.41 -13.82 -2.79
CA LEU A 58 11.48 -12.58 -3.55
C LEU A 58 12.71 -12.62 -4.46
N ALA A 59 12.50 -12.81 -5.76
CA ALA A 59 13.53 -12.72 -6.79
C ALA A 59 13.66 -11.28 -7.26
N VAL A 60 14.82 -10.66 -7.05
CA VAL A 60 15.03 -9.23 -7.37
C VAL A 60 15.81 -9.09 -8.67
N ALA A 61 15.17 -8.53 -9.69
CA ALA A 61 15.80 -8.12 -10.95
C ALA A 61 16.18 -6.65 -10.87
N ARG A 62 17.50 -6.37 -10.96
CA ARG A 62 18.07 -5.03 -10.91
C ARG A 62 18.48 -4.58 -12.28
N TYR A 63 18.05 -3.40 -12.66
CA TYR A 63 18.37 -2.79 -13.94
C TYR A 63 19.15 -1.48 -13.74
N PRO A 64 20.07 -1.14 -14.67
CA PRO A 64 20.75 0.15 -14.66
C PRO A 64 19.77 1.27 -15.06
N ASP A 65 20.17 2.52 -14.82
CA ASP A 65 19.40 3.71 -15.22
C ASP A 65 19.18 3.82 -16.74
N SER A 66 20.04 3.15 -17.52
CA SER A 66 19.96 3.10 -18.99
C SER A 66 18.96 2.11 -19.55
N VAL A 67 18.23 1.35 -18.71
CA VAL A 67 17.22 0.38 -19.17
C VAL A 67 16.07 1.09 -19.88
N THR A 68 15.53 0.48 -20.91
CA THR A 68 14.38 0.99 -21.64
C THR A 68 13.07 0.42 -21.10
N GLU A 69 11.95 1.09 -21.42
CA GLU A 69 10.60 0.59 -21.08
C GLU A 69 10.33 -0.75 -21.76
N GLU A 70 10.77 -0.90 -23.02
CA GLU A 70 10.61 -2.12 -23.80
C GLU A 70 11.31 -3.32 -23.15
N GLU A 71 12.51 -3.12 -22.58
CA GLU A 71 13.24 -4.16 -21.86
C GLU A 71 12.51 -4.57 -20.56
N LEU A 72 11.97 -3.60 -19.83
CA LEU A 72 11.20 -3.88 -18.62
C LEU A 72 9.88 -4.61 -18.96
N ILE A 73 9.17 -4.16 -20.00
CA ILE A 73 7.94 -4.81 -20.48
C ILE A 73 8.23 -6.23 -20.95
N ALA A 74 9.29 -6.44 -21.74
CA ALA A 74 9.69 -7.76 -22.18
C ALA A 74 10.03 -8.70 -21.00
N ARG A 75 10.64 -8.16 -19.92
CA ARG A 75 10.88 -8.94 -18.68
C ARG A 75 9.56 -9.30 -17.99
N ILE A 76 8.59 -8.37 -17.94
CA ILE A 76 7.25 -8.60 -17.38
C ILE A 76 6.53 -9.67 -18.19
N ASP A 77 6.51 -9.54 -19.52
CA ASP A 77 5.82 -10.47 -20.42
C ASP A 77 6.39 -11.89 -20.36
N SER A 78 7.71 -12.01 -20.15
CA SER A 78 8.41 -13.31 -20.02
C SER A 78 8.41 -13.87 -18.60
N ALA A 79 7.74 -13.20 -17.63
CA ALA A 79 7.76 -13.62 -16.24
C ALA A 79 7.01 -14.94 -16.02
N THR A 80 7.72 -15.91 -15.44
CA THR A 80 7.17 -17.20 -15.01
C THR A 80 6.89 -17.24 -13.52
N GLU A 81 7.27 -16.20 -12.81
CA GLU A 81 7.05 -16.01 -11.38
C GLU A 81 5.55 -15.88 -11.07
N ASP A 82 5.17 -16.16 -9.84
CA ASP A 82 3.76 -16.17 -9.43
C ASP A 82 3.12 -14.80 -9.33
N ALA A 83 3.92 -13.79 -8.99
CA ALA A 83 3.51 -12.39 -8.94
C ALA A 83 4.66 -11.47 -9.32
N ILE A 84 4.33 -10.24 -9.70
CA ILE A 84 5.28 -9.20 -10.12
C ILE A 84 5.07 -7.95 -9.27
N ILE A 85 6.18 -7.36 -8.85
CA ILE A 85 6.25 -6.08 -8.16
C ILE A 85 7.21 -5.19 -8.94
N VAL A 86 6.81 -3.99 -9.28
CA VAL A 86 7.73 -2.94 -9.77
C VAL A 86 7.98 -1.96 -8.63
N GLN A 87 9.23 -1.89 -8.19
CA GLN A 87 9.62 -1.00 -7.10
C GLN A 87 9.65 0.45 -7.58
N LEU A 88 8.77 1.26 -7.03
CA LEU A 88 8.69 2.69 -7.29
C LEU A 88 9.57 3.50 -6.32
N PRO A 89 9.98 4.72 -6.72
CA PRO A 89 9.77 5.34 -8.03
C PRO A 89 10.69 4.74 -9.11
N LEU A 90 10.25 4.75 -10.36
CA LEU A 90 11.12 4.56 -11.51
C LEU A 90 11.81 5.87 -11.86
N PRO A 91 13.00 5.84 -12.52
CA PRO A 91 13.62 7.04 -13.08
C PRO A 91 12.67 7.85 -13.94
N ALA A 92 12.77 9.19 -13.89
CA ALA A 92 11.86 10.10 -14.60
C ALA A 92 11.89 9.97 -16.14
N ALA A 93 12.92 9.33 -16.68
CA ALA A 93 13.04 9.03 -18.11
C ALA A 93 12.10 7.90 -18.56
N LEU A 94 11.53 7.11 -17.63
CA LEU A 94 10.64 5.99 -17.91
C LEU A 94 9.18 6.39 -17.61
N ASP A 95 8.28 6.03 -18.52
CA ASP A 95 6.85 6.08 -18.22
C ASP A 95 6.46 4.92 -17.28
N ALA A 96 6.46 5.23 -15.97
CA ALA A 96 6.09 4.26 -14.95
C ALA A 96 4.70 3.63 -15.21
N LYS A 97 3.75 4.43 -15.71
CA LYS A 97 2.40 3.96 -16.00
C LYS A 97 2.41 2.89 -17.09
N ARG A 98 3.15 3.12 -18.18
CA ARG A 98 3.28 2.17 -19.28
C ARG A 98 3.90 0.84 -18.82
N VAL A 99 4.96 0.90 -18.00
CA VAL A 99 5.59 -0.30 -17.43
C VAL A 99 4.65 -1.07 -16.52
N LEU A 100 3.91 -0.38 -15.64
CA LEU A 100 2.99 -1.00 -14.70
C LEU A 100 1.75 -1.58 -15.38
N ASP A 101 1.25 -0.91 -16.43
CA ASP A 101 0.09 -1.38 -17.21
C ASP A 101 0.40 -2.67 -18.00
N ALA A 102 1.68 -3.04 -18.16
CA ALA A 102 2.11 -4.32 -18.72
C ALA A 102 1.97 -5.51 -17.74
N ILE A 103 1.82 -5.25 -16.43
CA ILE A 103 1.68 -6.34 -15.45
C ILE A 103 0.36 -7.07 -15.67
N PRO A 104 0.39 -8.40 -15.92
CA PRO A 104 -0.85 -9.17 -16.07
C PRO A 104 -1.68 -9.16 -14.79
N LEU A 105 -3.00 -8.99 -14.89
CA LEU A 105 -3.93 -8.95 -13.75
C LEU A 105 -3.70 -10.11 -12.76
N LYS A 106 -3.45 -11.31 -13.28
CA LYS A 106 -3.21 -12.53 -12.49
C LYS A 106 -1.86 -12.60 -11.78
N GLN A 107 -1.00 -11.60 -11.96
CA GLN A 107 0.33 -11.49 -11.33
C GLN A 107 0.51 -10.15 -10.61
N ASP A 108 -0.46 -9.23 -10.69
CA ASP A 108 -0.39 -7.90 -10.07
C ASP A 108 -0.87 -7.93 -8.61
N ALA A 109 0.05 -8.29 -7.72
CA ALA A 109 -0.24 -8.34 -6.29
C ALA A 109 -0.28 -6.94 -5.62
N ASP A 110 0.32 -5.94 -6.26
CA ASP A 110 0.39 -4.56 -5.76
C ASP A 110 -0.77 -3.69 -6.27
N VAL A 111 -1.54 -4.20 -7.26
CA VAL A 111 -2.68 -3.53 -7.89
C VAL A 111 -2.26 -2.20 -8.53
N LEU A 112 -1.14 -2.20 -9.23
CA LEU A 112 -0.56 -1.01 -9.85
C LEU A 112 -0.87 -0.89 -11.35
N GLY A 113 -1.06 -2.00 -12.05
CA GLY A 113 -1.44 -2.02 -13.46
C GLY A 113 -2.88 -1.56 -13.67
N LYS A 114 -3.15 -1.01 -14.86
CA LYS A 114 -4.48 -0.47 -15.21
C LYS A 114 -5.60 -1.50 -15.02
N LEU A 115 -5.38 -2.74 -15.46
CA LEU A 115 -6.40 -3.79 -15.36
C LEU A 115 -6.76 -4.10 -13.91
N ALA A 116 -5.77 -4.16 -13.02
CA ALA A 116 -5.98 -4.43 -11.60
C ALA A 116 -6.67 -3.25 -10.89
N ARG A 117 -6.25 -2.01 -11.20
CA ARG A 117 -6.88 -0.80 -10.66
C ARG A 117 -8.34 -0.67 -11.11
N ASP A 118 -8.64 -0.91 -12.38
CA ASP A 118 -10.00 -0.83 -12.92
C ASP A 118 -10.90 -1.93 -12.30
N ALA A 119 -10.39 -3.15 -12.17
CA ALA A 119 -11.10 -4.25 -11.52
C ALA A 119 -11.39 -3.94 -10.04
N PHE A 120 -10.41 -3.41 -9.30
CA PHE A 120 -10.64 -2.98 -7.91
C PHE A 120 -11.68 -1.85 -7.83
N ALA A 121 -11.57 -0.83 -8.69
CA ALA A 121 -12.49 0.31 -8.69
C ALA A 121 -13.94 -0.09 -9.04
N SER A 122 -14.12 -1.11 -9.90
CA SER A 122 -15.44 -1.66 -10.23
C SER A 122 -16.01 -2.58 -9.15
N GLY A 123 -15.24 -2.91 -8.11
CA GLY A 123 -15.67 -3.83 -7.05
C GLY A 123 -15.66 -5.30 -7.48
N ASP A 124 -14.84 -5.67 -8.47
CA ASP A 124 -14.70 -7.07 -8.89
C ASP A 124 -14.12 -7.91 -7.74
N ALA A 125 -14.91 -8.88 -7.27
CA ALA A 125 -14.54 -9.76 -6.18
C ALA A 125 -13.34 -10.69 -6.50
N ASN A 126 -12.98 -10.81 -7.78
CA ASN A 126 -11.85 -11.63 -8.24
C ASN A 126 -10.56 -10.80 -8.41
N THR A 127 -10.46 -9.65 -7.81
CA THR A 127 -9.24 -8.84 -7.81
C THR A 127 -8.63 -8.70 -6.43
N CYS A 128 -7.33 -8.44 -6.40
CA CYS A 128 -6.63 -8.08 -5.16
C CYS A 128 -7.07 -6.70 -4.65
N MET A 129 -7.01 -6.52 -3.36
CA MET A 129 -7.14 -5.19 -2.74
C MET A 129 -5.77 -4.49 -2.77
N PRO A 130 -5.67 -3.21 -3.17
CA PRO A 130 -4.42 -2.47 -3.05
C PRO A 130 -3.84 -2.61 -1.64
N PRO A 131 -2.54 -2.92 -1.46
CA PRO A 131 -1.95 -3.20 -0.15
C PRO A 131 -2.18 -2.12 0.91
N VAL A 132 -2.17 -0.84 0.51
CA VAL A 132 -2.44 0.26 1.44
C VAL A 132 -3.92 0.28 1.86
N VAL A 133 -4.85 -0.02 0.96
CA VAL A 133 -6.28 -0.18 1.31
C VAL A 133 -6.46 -1.35 2.27
N GLY A 134 -5.79 -2.47 2.02
CA GLY A 134 -5.73 -3.61 2.95
C GLY A 134 -5.23 -3.21 4.34
N ALA A 135 -4.18 -2.38 4.40
CA ALA A 135 -3.67 -1.87 5.65
C ALA A 135 -4.69 -1.00 6.40
N VAL A 136 -5.35 -0.06 5.70
CA VAL A 136 -6.43 0.77 6.28
C VAL A 136 -7.56 -0.12 6.81
N ALA A 137 -7.98 -1.13 6.05
CA ALA A 137 -9.03 -2.07 6.46
C ALA A 137 -8.65 -2.85 7.74
N HIS A 138 -7.41 -3.34 7.83
CA HIS A 138 -6.90 -4.04 9.02
C HIS A 138 -6.82 -3.11 10.23
N ILE A 139 -6.39 -1.86 10.06
CA ILE A 139 -6.32 -0.86 11.13
C ILE A 139 -7.73 -0.60 11.67
N LEU A 140 -8.70 -0.27 10.81
CA LEU A 140 -10.09 -0.02 11.23
C LEU A 140 -10.69 -1.25 11.91
N THR A 141 -10.46 -2.45 11.37
CA THR A 141 -10.91 -3.71 11.99
C THR A 141 -10.30 -3.91 13.38
N SER A 142 -8.99 -3.68 13.55
CA SER A 142 -8.30 -3.83 14.83
C SER A 142 -8.78 -2.83 15.88
N ALA A 143 -9.28 -1.68 15.43
CA ALA A 143 -9.90 -0.66 16.26
C ALA A 143 -11.41 -0.87 16.47
N SER A 144 -11.99 -1.91 15.89
CA SER A 144 -13.45 -2.19 15.90
C SER A 144 -14.27 -1.03 15.32
N VAL A 145 -13.76 -0.39 14.25
CA VAL A 145 -14.40 0.73 13.58
C VAL A 145 -15.06 0.29 12.28
N ASP A 146 -16.35 0.60 12.13
CA ASP A 146 -17.05 0.55 10.84
C ASP A 146 -17.12 1.97 10.26
N PRO A 147 -16.54 2.23 9.08
CA PRO A 147 -16.55 3.56 8.50
C PRO A 147 -17.90 4.02 7.94
N ARG A 148 -18.91 3.19 7.97
CA ARG A 148 -20.26 3.50 7.46
C ARG A 148 -20.86 4.70 8.16
N GLY A 149 -21.27 5.68 7.38
CA GLY A 149 -21.87 6.93 7.88
C GLY A 149 -20.86 7.94 8.44
N MET A 150 -19.58 7.57 8.55
CA MET A 150 -18.53 8.48 9.01
C MET A 150 -18.14 9.49 7.93
N ARG A 151 -17.70 10.66 8.36
CA ARG A 151 -17.04 11.65 7.50
C ARG A 151 -15.56 11.35 7.43
N ALA A 152 -15.10 11.01 6.24
CA ALA A 152 -13.70 10.69 6.00
C ALA A 152 -13.05 11.75 5.11
N VAL A 153 -11.85 12.18 5.48
CA VAL A 153 -11.00 13.02 4.62
C VAL A 153 -9.77 12.21 4.22
N VAL A 154 -9.54 12.14 2.92
CA VAL A 154 -8.34 11.52 2.35
C VAL A 154 -7.45 12.64 1.82
N VAL A 155 -6.26 12.80 2.39
CA VAL A 155 -5.30 13.84 2.03
C VAL A 155 -4.28 13.25 1.04
N GLY A 156 -4.28 13.81 -0.17
CA GLY A 156 -3.57 13.30 -1.34
C GLY A 156 -4.50 12.54 -2.29
N GLU A 157 -4.33 12.77 -3.58
CA GLU A 157 -5.11 12.13 -4.67
C GLU A 157 -4.26 11.15 -5.49
N GLY A 158 -3.13 10.73 -4.92
CA GLY A 158 -2.23 9.79 -5.56
C GLY A 158 -2.88 8.42 -5.80
N TRP A 159 -2.47 7.79 -6.88
CA TRP A 159 -3.00 6.48 -7.31
C TRP A 159 -2.54 5.31 -6.42
N LEU A 160 -1.47 5.48 -5.62
CA LEU A 160 -0.99 4.47 -4.67
C LEU A 160 -1.79 4.45 -3.37
N VAL A 161 -2.22 5.61 -2.90
CA VAL A 161 -2.86 5.76 -1.58
C VAL A 161 -4.23 6.44 -1.71
N GLY A 162 -4.26 7.70 -2.13
CA GLY A 162 -5.44 8.54 -2.01
C GLY A 162 -6.65 8.02 -2.77
N ASN A 163 -6.51 7.83 -4.08
CA ASN A 163 -7.62 7.37 -4.92
C ASN A 163 -8.18 6.00 -4.51
N PRO A 164 -7.36 4.95 -4.31
CA PRO A 164 -7.89 3.65 -3.93
C PRO A 164 -8.50 3.64 -2.52
N VAL A 165 -7.93 4.36 -1.56
CA VAL A 165 -8.48 4.48 -0.20
C VAL A 165 -9.82 5.22 -0.23
N ALA A 166 -9.91 6.34 -0.95
CA ALA A 166 -11.14 7.10 -1.07
C ALA A 166 -12.26 6.27 -1.72
N SER A 167 -11.94 5.53 -2.79
CA SER A 167 -12.89 4.63 -3.46
C SER A 167 -13.39 3.55 -2.50
N TRP A 168 -12.49 2.91 -1.76
CA TRP A 168 -12.84 1.86 -0.81
C TRP A 168 -13.69 2.36 0.34
N LEU A 169 -13.36 3.52 0.93
CA LEU A 169 -14.14 4.13 2.01
C LEU A 169 -15.56 4.49 1.55
N ARG A 170 -15.71 5.03 0.32
CA ARG A 170 -17.04 5.28 -0.28
C ARG A 170 -17.83 3.99 -0.44
N ALA A 171 -17.22 2.94 -0.95
CA ALA A 171 -17.85 1.63 -1.10
C ALA A 171 -18.26 1.02 0.25
N ARG A 172 -17.62 1.42 1.36
CA ARG A 172 -17.99 1.05 2.73
C ARG A 172 -19.02 1.96 3.37
N GLY A 173 -19.54 2.95 2.64
CA GLY A 173 -20.61 3.84 3.09
C GLY A 173 -20.14 5.06 3.87
N ALA A 174 -18.86 5.41 3.82
CA ALA A 174 -18.37 6.68 4.34
C ALA A 174 -18.67 7.84 3.38
N THR A 175 -18.89 9.04 3.93
CA THR A 175 -18.88 10.29 3.16
C THR A 175 -17.45 10.77 3.02
N VAL A 176 -16.90 10.74 1.80
CA VAL A 176 -15.46 10.95 1.58
C VAL A 176 -15.19 12.24 0.82
N THR A 177 -14.41 13.11 1.43
CA THR A 177 -13.78 14.27 0.78
C THR A 177 -12.31 13.96 0.49
N VAL A 178 -11.82 14.34 -0.70
CA VAL A 178 -10.40 14.20 -1.05
C VAL A 178 -9.79 15.59 -1.08
N ALA A 179 -8.73 15.78 -0.31
CA ALA A 179 -7.93 17.01 -0.32
C ALA A 179 -6.68 16.79 -1.18
N ASN A 180 -6.38 17.74 -2.03
CA ASN A 180 -5.19 17.75 -2.88
C ASN A 180 -4.37 19.02 -2.63
N GLN A 181 -3.32 19.24 -3.40
CA GLN A 181 -2.43 20.38 -3.26
C GLN A 181 -3.17 21.73 -3.39
N GLU A 182 -4.20 21.81 -4.26
CA GLU A 182 -4.97 23.04 -4.45
C GLU A 182 -5.84 23.40 -3.23
N SER A 183 -6.23 22.38 -2.45
CA SER A 183 -7.05 22.55 -1.24
C SER A 183 -6.24 22.60 0.06
N GLU A 184 -4.89 22.67 0.00
CA GLU A 184 -4.03 22.63 1.19
C GLU A 184 -4.37 23.73 2.20
N SER A 185 -4.66 24.95 1.74
CA SER A 185 -5.06 26.06 2.61
C SER A 185 -6.39 25.85 3.34
N MET A 186 -7.23 24.94 2.85
CA MET A 186 -8.53 24.58 3.43
C MET A 186 -8.46 23.35 4.33
N LEU A 187 -7.28 22.71 4.45
CA LEU A 187 -7.13 21.50 5.26
C LEU A 187 -7.64 21.64 6.69
N PRO A 188 -7.35 22.71 7.44
CA PRO A 188 -7.86 22.84 8.81
C PRO A 188 -9.39 22.78 8.86
N GLU A 189 -10.08 23.44 7.93
CA GLU A 189 -11.54 23.45 7.86
C GLU A 189 -12.10 22.08 7.46
N MET A 190 -11.44 21.38 6.51
CA MET A 190 -11.84 20.06 6.07
C MET A 190 -11.66 19.00 7.15
N LEU A 191 -10.59 19.10 7.96
CA LEU A 191 -10.22 18.13 8.97
C LEU A 191 -10.96 18.31 10.31
N ALA A 192 -11.40 19.54 10.62
CA ALA A 192 -12.02 19.88 11.90
C ALA A 192 -13.23 19.01 12.27
N ASP A 193 -13.94 18.50 11.27
CA ASP A 193 -15.15 17.68 11.44
C ASP A 193 -14.98 16.22 10.97
N ALA A 194 -13.78 15.82 10.54
CA ALA A 194 -13.54 14.49 10.04
C ALA A 194 -13.48 13.43 11.15
N ASP A 195 -14.25 12.35 11.00
CA ASP A 195 -14.20 11.20 11.90
C ASP A 195 -13.00 10.30 11.59
N VAL A 196 -12.64 10.20 10.29
CA VAL A 196 -11.50 9.42 9.80
C VAL A 196 -10.66 10.31 8.88
N VAL A 197 -9.37 10.38 9.12
CA VAL A 197 -8.41 11.04 8.24
C VAL A 197 -7.39 10.00 7.77
N VAL A 198 -7.21 9.87 6.45
CA VAL A 198 -6.15 9.05 5.85
C VAL A 198 -5.27 9.97 5.03
N SER A 199 -3.98 10.06 5.37
CA SER A 199 -3.03 10.86 4.61
C SER A 199 -2.07 10.00 3.80
N GLY A 200 -1.82 10.40 2.58
CA GLY A 200 -0.84 9.86 1.65
C GLY A 200 -0.34 10.95 0.71
N ALA A 201 -0.14 12.16 1.25
CA ALA A 201 0.32 13.34 0.51
C ALA A 201 1.84 13.33 0.25
N GLY A 202 2.61 12.61 1.07
CA GLY A 202 4.07 12.61 1.00
C GLY A 202 4.68 13.96 1.39
N HIS A 203 4.02 14.70 2.29
CA HIS A 203 4.45 15.99 2.79
C HIS A 203 4.61 15.94 4.31
N ALA A 204 5.86 15.95 4.76
CA ALA A 204 6.21 15.78 6.17
C ALA A 204 5.49 16.76 7.10
N ARG A 205 4.74 16.23 8.09
CA ARG A 205 4.05 16.99 9.14
C ARG A 205 3.06 18.03 8.62
N LEU A 206 2.44 17.77 7.48
CA LEU A 206 1.41 18.61 6.88
C LEU A 206 0.19 18.79 7.82
N ILE A 207 -0.17 17.73 8.55
CA ILE A 207 -1.34 17.70 9.43
C ILE A 207 -0.88 17.83 10.88
N THR A 208 -1.40 18.83 11.58
CA THR A 208 -1.10 19.11 12.98
C THR A 208 -2.30 18.80 13.89
N ASN A 209 -2.05 18.65 15.18
CA ASN A 209 -3.07 18.25 16.16
C ASN A 209 -4.20 19.28 16.35
N ASP A 210 -3.97 20.55 16.05
CA ASP A 210 -4.96 21.63 16.10
C ASP A 210 -5.89 21.66 14.87
N MET A 211 -5.55 20.95 13.80
CA MET A 211 -6.38 20.83 12.60
C MET A 211 -7.44 19.73 12.71
N VAL A 212 -7.25 18.76 13.60
CA VAL A 212 -8.06 17.53 13.61
C VAL A 212 -9.03 17.51 14.80
N LYS A 213 -10.17 16.88 14.58
CA LYS A 213 -11.20 16.68 15.61
C LYS A 213 -10.68 15.80 16.74
N GLU A 214 -10.99 16.17 17.98
CA GLU A 214 -10.76 15.27 19.13
C GLU A 214 -11.49 13.94 18.96
N GLY A 215 -10.78 12.85 19.20
CA GLY A 215 -11.31 11.49 19.02
C GLY A 215 -11.28 11.00 17.56
N ALA A 216 -10.76 11.77 16.61
CA ALA A 216 -10.64 11.34 15.23
C ALA A 216 -9.74 10.10 15.08
N ILE A 217 -9.98 9.33 14.02
CA ILE A 217 -9.15 8.20 13.61
C ILE A 217 -8.16 8.72 12.57
N LEU A 218 -6.88 8.67 12.88
CA LEU A 218 -5.81 9.25 12.09
C LEU A 218 -4.89 8.16 11.54
N ILE A 219 -4.93 7.94 10.23
CA ILE A 219 -4.18 6.91 9.53
C ILE A 219 -3.17 7.58 8.60
N ASP A 220 -1.90 7.56 8.98
CA ASP A 220 -0.81 8.15 8.25
C ASP A 220 -0.13 7.10 7.34
N ALA A 221 -0.37 7.20 6.04
CA ALA A 221 0.28 6.39 5.01
C ALA A 221 1.34 7.20 4.24
N GLY A 222 1.58 8.45 4.63
CA GLY A 222 2.62 9.29 4.07
C GLY A 222 4.01 8.81 4.47
N THR A 223 4.97 9.01 3.59
CA THR A 223 6.38 8.73 3.85
C THR A 223 7.25 9.80 3.21
N SER A 224 7.98 10.51 4.04
CA SER A 224 8.96 11.53 3.63
C SER A 224 10.25 11.32 4.39
N GLU A 225 11.35 11.85 3.89
CA GLU A 225 12.61 11.89 4.60
C GLU A 225 12.86 13.30 5.15
N SER A 226 13.10 13.39 6.44
CA SER A 226 13.44 14.66 7.11
C SER A 226 14.57 14.41 8.11
N GLY A 227 15.69 15.08 7.90
CA GLY A 227 16.88 14.92 8.76
C GLY A 227 17.44 13.49 8.79
N GLY A 228 17.35 12.74 7.68
CA GLY A 228 17.81 11.34 7.60
C GLY A 228 16.88 10.33 8.28
N GLN A 229 15.68 10.76 8.68
CA GLN A 229 14.68 9.89 9.30
C GLN A 229 13.41 9.84 8.45
N LEU A 230 12.77 8.68 8.45
CA LEU A 230 11.46 8.52 7.85
C LEU A 230 10.41 9.18 8.74
N VAL A 231 9.64 10.09 8.17
CA VAL A 231 8.56 10.80 8.86
C VAL A 231 7.27 10.70 8.04
N GLY A 232 6.13 10.79 8.73
CA GLY A 232 4.82 10.82 8.11
C GLY A 232 4.32 12.21 7.77
N ASP A 233 3.12 12.25 7.23
CA ASP A 233 2.40 13.48 6.91
C ASP A 233 1.77 14.13 8.15
N MET A 234 1.59 13.37 9.25
CA MET A 234 1.00 13.85 10.49
C MET A 234 2.08 14.17 11.53
N ASP A 235 1.90 15.29 12.24
CA ASP A 235 2.72 15.59 13.42
C ASP A 235 2.47 14.52 14.50
N PRO A 236 3.51 13.98 15.17
CA PRO A 236 3.32 12.99 16.22
C PRO A 236 2.38 13.42 17.35
N ARG A 237 2.23 14.72 17.61
CA ARG A 237 1.28 15.26 18.61
C ARG A 237 -0.17 14.98 18.26
N CYS A 238 -0.49 14.66 17.01
CA CYS A 238 -1.82 14.20 16.62
C CYS A 238 -2.25 12.95 17.42
N ALA A 239 -1.30 12.16 17.91
CA ALA A 239 -1.58 11.01 18.78
C ALA A 239 -2.25 11.39 20.11
N GLU A 240 -2.10 12.65 20.58
CA GLU A 240 -2.65 13.13 21.86
C GLU A 240 -4.17 13.36 21.77
N VAL A 241 -4.66 13.71 20.59
CA VAL A 241 -6.08 14.02 20.34
C VAL A 241 -6.84 12.89 19.63
N ALA A 242 -6.12 11.95 18.99
CA ALA A 242 -6.70 10.86 18.22
C ALA A 242 -7.24 9.72 19.10
N SER A 243 -8.38 9.14 18.73
CA SER A 243 -8.83 7.85 19.28
C SER A 243 -7.99 6.68 18.76
N VAL A 244 -7.59 6.77 17.49
CA VAL A 244 -6.70 5.82 16.79
C VAL A 244 -5.64 6.61 16.03
N PHE A 245 -4.38 6.23 16.18
CA PHE A 245 -3.26 6.88 15.48
C PHE A 245 -2.26 5.84 14.96
N THR A 246 -1.81 6.02 13.72
CA THR A 246 -0.74 5.21 13.13
C THR A 246 0.58 5.97 13.11
N PRO A 247 1.61 5.52 13.82
CA PRO A 247 2.91 6.18 13.79
C PRO A 247 3.67 5.91 12.49
N VAL A 248 4.50 6.85 12.06
CA VAL A 248 5.47 6.65 10.97
C VAL A 248 6.88 6.86 11.55
N PRO A 249 7.75 5.84 11.46
CA PRO A 249 7.52 4.49 10.96
C PRO A 249 6.75 3.58 11.93
N GLY A 250 6.20 2.48 11.39
CA GLY A 250 5.68 1.39 12.22
C GLY A 250 4.16 1.20 12.21
N GLY A 251 3.42 2.11 11.58
CA GLY A 251 1.96 2.02 11.39
C GLY A 251 1.58 1.30 10.10
N VAL A 252 1.17 2.05 9.07
CA VAL A 252 0.63 1.53 7.80
C VAL A 252 1.65 0.70 7.02
N GLY A 253 2.91 1.15 6.92
CA GLY A 253 3.92 0.52 6.06
C GLY A 253 4.12 -0.98 6.27
N PRO A 254 4.39 -1.46 7.51
CA PRO A 254 4.52 -2.89 7.79
C PRO A 254 3.28 -3.70 7.37
N ILE A 255 2.07 -3.16 7.60
CA ILE A 255 0.81 -3.83 7.27
C ILE A 255 0.64 -3.92 5.75
N ALA A 256 0.92 -2.83 5.02
CA ALA A 256 0.84 -2.81 3.56
C ALA A 256 1.75 -3.85 2.92
N VAL A 257 3.00 -3.99 3.41
CA VAL A 257 3.91 -5.05 2.94
C VAL A 257 3.35 -6.45 3.23
N ALA A 258 2.73 -6.66 4.38
CA ALA A 258 2.12 -7.95 4.71
C ALA A 258 0.89 -8.23 3.81
N CYS A 259 0.06 -7.22 3.53
CA CYS A 259 -1.07 -7.32 2.60
C CYS A 259 -0.62 -7.64 1.17
N LEU A 260 0.50 -7.08 0.72
CA LEU A 260 1.09 -7.42 -0.57
C LEU A 260 1.35 -8.93 -0.68
N PHE A 261 1.98 -9.56 0.33
CA PHE A 261 2.22 -11.01 0.31
C PHE A 261 0.95 -11.83 0.53
N ALA A 262 -0.04 -11.30 1.23
CA ALA A 262 -1.37 -11.92 1.31
C ALA A 262 -2.07 -11.93 -0.07
N ASN A 263 -1.90 -10.88 -0.87
CA ASN A 263 -2.37 -10.83 -2.25
C ASN A 263 -1.66 -11.87 -3.14
N VAL A 264 -0.34 -12.03 -2.99
CA VAL A 264 0.39 -13.11 -3.70
C VAL A 264 -0.21 -14.48 -3.37
N ALA A 265 -0.45 -14.77 -2.09
CA ALA A 265 -1.07 -16.02 -1.69
C ALA A 265 -2.47 -16.21 -2.30
N TRP A 266 -3.26 -15.13 -2.36
CA TRP A 266 -4.57 -15.16 -2.99
C TRP A 266 -4.48 -15.47 -4.48
N LEU A 267 -3.61 -14.80 -5.22
CA LEU A 267 -3.38 -15.02 -6.67
C LEU A 267 -2.94 -16.45 -6.98
N VAL A 268 -2.06 -17.02 -6.15
CA VAL A 268 -1.54 -18.36 -6.35
C VAL A 268 -2.59 -19.43 -6.05
N LEU A 269 -3.41 -19.22 -5.03
CA LEU A 269 -4.46 -20.16 -4.62
C LEU A 269 -5.68 -20.15 -5.55
N LEU A 270 -5.95 -19.03 -6.23
CA LEU A 270 -7.01 -18.92 -7.24
C LEU A 270 -6.63 -19.56 -8.59
N LYS A 271 -5.33 -19.76 -8.87
CA LYS A 271 -4.92 -20.51 -10.07
C LYS A 271 -5.41 -21.95 -9.89
N PRO A 272 -6.27 -22.48 -10.81
CA PRO A 272 -6.64 -23.88 -10.75
C PRO A 272 -5.37 -24.73 -10.74
N SER A 273 -5.29 -25.64 -9.76
CA SER A 273 -4.16 -26.57 -9.62
C SER A 273 -4.09 -27.44 -10.89
N GLY A 274 -3.17 -27.11 -11.78
CA GLY A 274 -2.69 -28.02 -12.81
C GLY A 274 -3.58 -28.19 -14.03
N VAL A 275 -3.11 -27.69 -15.16
CA VAL A 275 -2.94 -28.57 -16.33
C VAL A 275 -1.55 -28.24 -16.87
N TYR A 276 -0.59 -29.11 -16.62
CA TYR A 276 0.57 -29.30 -17.48
C TYR A 276 0.28 -30.41 -18.44
#